data_a821f36ca7915f685f922ba827710265
#
_entry.id   a821f36ca7915f685f922ba827710265
#
_cell.length_a   1.000
_cell.length_b   1.000
_cell.length_c   1.000
_cell.angle_alpha   90.00
_cell.angle_beta   90.00
_cell.angle_gamma   90.00
#
_symmetry.space_group_name_H-M   'P 1'
#
loop_
_entity.id
_entity.type
_entity.pdbx_description
1 polymer ?
#
loop_
_entity_poly.entity_id
_entity_poly.type
_entity_poly.pdbx_seq_one_letter_code
_entity_poly.pdbx_strand_id
1 'polypeptide(L)'
;MQEILNIHETAGMLNKSVVYRTFPEVLKDVQEYISKNFASVLRDNPDENRELIESYIGKYLEQSNVGVEGMEQAELCDLLYGEMTGFSFLTRYLYRDDVEEININQWRDVKITYSTGEIIPAKEHFNSAGHAVDVIRRLLHKSGMIFDNAQTIVVGHLNNKIRITVMGDGVIDKEKGLAVSIRIVNPRKLTKEQFVGFGTATGEMLDLLSMCFTHGVSMCITGATSSGKTTLMSWILGEVPYSKRIVTIEQGCREFDLTAVDEEGNVLNNVVHLVTRFSDDPRQNIDMVKLLETTLTINPDCIAVAEMKGGESMQAINAANTGHSVITTIHANSCEDTYYRMVTLCKQEQPGMDD
;
A
#
# COMPACT_ATOMS: atom_id res chain seq x y z
N MET A 1 27.12 68.14 -9.33
CA MET A 1 25.73 67.88 -9.73
C MET A 1 25.60 66.43 -10.18
N GLN A 2 25.96 65.49 -9.27
CA GLN A 2 25.97 64.06 -9.57
C GLN A 2 25.91 63.21 -8.26
N GLU A 3 25.13 63.61 -7.26
CA GLU A 3 25.00 62.89 -5.98
C GLU A 3 23.56 62.93 -5.39
N ILE A 4 22.53 63.05 -6.24
CA ILE A 4 21.12 63.05 -5.78
C ILE A 4 20.29 62.09 -6.68
N LEU A 5 20.75 60.86 -6.94
CA LEU A 5 19.98 59.89 -7.72
C LEU A 5 20.11 58.43 -7.24
N ASN A 6 20.32 58.23 -5.92
CA ASN A 6 20.41 56.84 -5.39
C ASN A 6 19.68 56.65 -4.06
N ILE A 7 18.57 57.36 -3.78
CA ILE A 7 17.79 57.21 -2.54
C ILE A 7 16.35 56.70 -2.81
N HIS A 8 16.01 56.37 -4.06
CA HIS A 8 14.64 55.92 -4.38
C HIS A 8 14.46 54.42 -4.71
N GLU A 9 15.50 53.57 -4.62
CA GLU A 9 15.36 52.13 -4.89
C GLU A 9 15.49 51.22 -3.66
N THR A 10 15.65 51.77 -2.44
CA THR A 10 15.79 50.94 -1.22
C THR A 10 14.60 51.07 -0.25
N ALA A 11 13.46 51.56 -0.70
CA ALA A 11 12.26 51.73 0.11
C ALA A 11 11.10 50.81 -0.33
N GLY A 12 11.35 49.53 -0.60
CA GLY A 12 10.35 48.58 -1.10
C GLY A 12 10.33 47.21 -0.46
N MET A 13 11.25 46.90 0.45
CA MET A 13 11.16 45.67 1.27
C MET A 13 10.58 46.04 2.66
N LEU A 14 9.32 46.43 2.72
CA LEU A 14 8.54 46.32 3.93
C LEU A 14 8.46 44.84 4.28
N ASN A 15 9.15 44.46 5.35
CA ASN A 15 9.00 43.18 6.03
C ASN A 15 7.51 43.06 6.43
N LYS A 16 6.67 42.52 5.58
CA LYS A 16 5.28 42.21 5.94
C LYS A 16 5.37 41.13 7.01
N SER A 17 5.03 41.45 8.24
CA SER A 17 4.91 40.49 9.32
C SER A 17 3.92 39.41 8.92
N VAL A 18 4.29 38.10 9.10
CA VAL A 18 3.38 36.97 8.83
C VAL A 18 2.13 37.17 9.71
N VAL A 19 0.98 37.09 9.09
CA VAL A 19 -0.32 37.12 9.77
C VAL A 19 -0.69 35.71 10.16
N TYR A 20 -0.61 35.38 11.44
CA TYR A 20 -1.00 34.06 11.94
C TYR A 20 -2.52 33.98 12.06
N ARG A 21 -3.09 32.88 11.52
CA ARG A 21 -4.50 32.52 11.55
C ARG A 21 -4.68 31.09 11.99
N THR A 22 -5.91 30.69 12.27
CA THR A 22 -6.22 29.28 12.55
C THR A 22 -6.18 28.46 11.26
N PHE A 23 -5.80 27.18 11.36
CA PHE A 23 -5.75 26.30 10.20
C PHE A 23 -7.08 26.25 9.41
N PRO A 24 -8.28 26.14 10.04
CA PRO A 24 -9.55 26.16 9.31
C PRO A 24 -9.80 27.44 8.50
N GLU A 25 -9.37 28.61 9.00
CA GLU A 25 -9.50 29.87 8.27
C GLU A 25 -8.59 29.90 7.05
N VAL A 26 -7.32 29.48 7.21
CA VAL A 26 -6.36 29.40 6.11
C VAL A 26 -6.83 28.39 5.06
N LEU A 27 -7.31 27.22 5.48
CA LEU A 27 -7.86 26.21 4.59
C LEU A 27 -9.02 26.75 3.74
N LYS A 28 -9.96 27.45 4.36
CA LYS A 28 -11.09 28.05 3.66
C LYS A 28 -10.64 29.04 2.60
N ASP A 29 -9.74 29.95 2.95
CA ASP A 29 -9.23 30.98 2.05
C ASP A 29 -8.48 30.36 0.86
N VAL A 30 -7.64 29.32 1.10
CA VAL A 30 -6.92 28.58 0.05
C VAL A 30 -7.89 27.83 -0.85
N GLN A 31 -8.92 27.19 -0.29
CA GLN A 31 -9.96 26.51 -1.06
C GLN A 31 -10.70 27.47 -1.98
N GLU A 32 -11.07 28.64 -1.48
CA GLU A 32 -11.72 29.70 -2.29
C GLU A 32 -10.78 30.21 -3.39
N TYR A 33 -9.50 30.44 -3.09
CA TYR A 33 -8.51 30.88 -4.06
C TYR A 33 -8.31 29.89 -5.19
N ILE A 34 -8.10 28.60 -4.87
CA ILE A 34 -7.87 27.57 -5.87
C ILE A 34 -9.15 27.26 -6.65
N SER A 35 -10.30 27.18 -6.01
CA SER A 35 -11.58 26.97 -6.69
C SER A 35 -11.90 28.07 -7.68
N LYS A 36 -11.56 29.32 -7.37
CA LYS A 36 -11.82 30.48 -8.20
C LYS A 36 -10.87 30.58 -9.40
N ASN A 37 -9.59 30.25 -9.21
CA ASN A 37 -8.55 30.51 -10.18
C ASN A 37 -8.10 29.26 -10.96
N PHE A 38 -8.26 28.06 -10.37
CA PHE A 38 -7.66 26.81 -10.86
C PHE A 38 -8.59 25.59 -10.73
N ALA A 39 -9.91 25.78 -10.85
CA ALA A 39 -10.92 24.72 -10.65
C ALA A 39 -10.74 23.49 -11.53
N SER A 40 -10.12 23.62 -12.71
CA SER A 40 -9.82 22.50 -13.63
C SER A 40 -8.79 21.54 -13.04
N VAL A 41 -7.79 22.05 -12.31
CA VAL A 41 -6.70 21.24 -11.75
C VAL A 41 -7.16 20.31 -10.63
N LEU A 42 -8.25 20.67 -9.93
CA LEU A 42 -8.86 19.83 -8.90
C LEU A 42 -9.78 18.74 -9.47
N ARG A 43 -10.25 18.89 -10.72
CA ARG A 43 -11.13 17.93 -11.39
C ARG A 43 -10.37 16.80 -12.08
N ASP A 44 -9.22 17.14 -12.64
CA ASP A 44 -8.31 16.17 -13.23
C ASP A 44 -7.50 15.51 -12.10
N ASN A 45 -7.12 14.24 -12.26
CA ASN A 45 -6.48 13.41 -11.25
C ASN A 45 -5.54 14.21 -10.29
N PRO A 46 -5.95 14.50 -9.03
CA PRO A 46 -5.17 15.37 -8.14
C PRO A 46 -3.77 14.84 -7.83
N ASP A 47 -3.57 13.50 -7.88
CA ASP A 47 -2.29 12.87 -7.58
C ASP A 47 -1.26 13.11 -8.68
N GLU A 48 -1.69 13.19 -9.95
CA GLU A 48 -0.84 13.56 -11.08
C GLU A 48 -0.49 15.06 -11.09
N ASN A 49 -1.32 15.88 -10.44
CA ASN A 49 -1.18 17.33 -10.37
C ASN A 49 -0.65 17.82 -9.00
N ARG A 50 -0.09 16.94 -8.16
CA ARG A 50 0.34 17.27 -6.80
C ARG A 50 1.28 18.48 -6.76
N GLU A 51 2.39 18.45 -7.49
CA GLU A 51 3.38 19.53 -7.54
C GLU A 51 2.76 20.87 -7.97
N LEU A 52 1.80 20.80 -8.90
CA LEU A 52 1.11 21.98 -9.40
C LEU A 52 0.16 22.57 -8.34
N ILE A 53 -0.60 21.74 -7.64
CA ILE A 53 -1.51 22.17 -6.57
C ILE A 53 -0.70 22.73 -5.40
N GLU A 54 0.37 22.07 -4.97
CA GLU A 54 1.28 22.55 -3.92
C GLU A 54 1.92 23.89 -4.31
N SER A 55 2.31 24.07 -5.58
CA SER A 55 2.82 25.34 -6.09
C SER A 55 1.78 26.48 -5.99
N TYR A 56 0.50 26.19 -6.24
CA TYR A 56 -0.56 27.21 -6.10
C TYR A 56 -0.86 27.54 -4.63
N ILE A 57 -0.83 26.53 -3.75
CA ILE A 57 -0.96 26.74 -2.30
C ILE A 57 0.21 27.60 -1.81
N GLY A 58 1.45 27.25 -2.16
CA GLY A 58 2.64 28.01 -1.78
C GLY A 58 2.59 29.46 -2.25
N LYS A 59 2.22 29.70 -3.51
CA LYS A 59 2.04 31.07 -4.05
C LYS A 59 0.98 31.85 -3.27
N TYR A 60 -0.14 31.24 -2.90
CA TYR A 60 -1.15 31.91 -2.10
C TYR A 60 -0.61 32.31 -0.73
N LEU A 61 0.04 31.39 -0.01
CA LEU A 61 0.62 31.61 1.31
C LEU A 61 1.67 32.74 1.28
N GLU A 62 2.54 32.76 0.27
CA GLU A 62 3.53 33.83 0.07
C GLU A 62 2.89 35.18 -0.25
N GLN A 63 1.93 35.22 -1.17
CA GLN A 63 1.26 36.47 -1.58
C GLN A 63 0.41 37.08 -0.47
N SER A 64 -0.31 36.24 0.27
CA SER A 64 -1.16 36.67 1.39
C SER A 64 -0.38 36.89 2.67
N ASN A 65 0.88 36.43 2.75
CA ASN A 65 1.73 36.43 3.93
C ASN A 65 1.06 35.86 5.19
N VAL A 66 0.33 34.76 5.00
CA VAL A 66 -0.46 34.07 6.03
C VAL A 66 0.24 32.79 6.46
N GLY A 67 0.20 32.49 7.77
CA GLY A 67 0.71 31.27 8.37
C GLY A 67 -0.19 30.77 9.50
N VAL A 68 0.12 29.59 10.01
CA VAL A 68 -0.49 29.02 11.21
C VAL A 68 0.57 28.99 12.31
N GLU A 69 0.23 29.43 13.52
CA GLU A 69 1.17 29.50 14.62
C GLU A 69 1.74 28.12 14.95
N GLY A 70 3.08 28.03 15.02
CA GLY A 70 3.79 26.77 15.30
C GLY A 70 3.92 25.80 14.13
N MET A 71 3.51 26.18 12.91
CA MET A 71 3.68 25.39 11.68
C MET A 71 4.69 26.03 10.72
N GLU A 72 5.57 25.21 10.18
CA GLU A 72 6.44 25.57 9.06
C GLU A 72 5.61 25.70 7.76
N GLN A 73 6.01 26.57 6.83
CA GLN A 73 5.26 26.80 5.59
C GLN A 73 5.14 25.54 4.73
N ALA A 74 6.18 24.71 4.69
CA ALA A 74 6.16 23.44 3.95
C ALA A 74 5.15 22.44 4.57
N GLU A 75 5.12 22.34 5.90
CA GLU A 75 4.17 21.50 6.63
C GLU A 75 2.72 22.00 6.43
N LEU A 76 2.51 23.31 6.46
CA LEU A 76 1.21 23.92 6.21
C LEU A 76 0.73 23.64 4.77
N CYS A 77 1.62 23.74 3.79
CA CYS A 77 1.31 23.44 2.39
C CYS A 77 0.86 21.98 2.19
N ASP A 78 1.57 21.05 2.80
CA ASP A 78 1.28 19.62 2.72
C ASP A 78 -0.07 19.26 3.40
N LEU A 79 -0.37 19.86 4.54
CA LEU A 79 -1.66 19.70 5.22
C LEU A 79 -2.83 20.28 4.41
N LEU A 80 -2.65 21.47 3.85
CA LEU A 80 -3.65 22.12 3.00
C LEU A 80 -3.92 21.29 1.74
N TYR A 81 -2.88 20.76 1.12
CA TYR A 81 -3.01 19.82 -0.01
C TYR A 81 -3.84 18.59 0.40
N GLY A 82 -3.50 17.96 1.53
CA GLY A 82 -4.21 16.78 2.04
C GLY A 82 -5.70 17.03 2.30
N GLU A 83 -6.05 18.19 2.88
CA GLU A 83 -7.46 18.57 3.08
C GLU A 83 -8.19 18.87 1.78
N MET A 84 -7.50 19.43 0.79
CA MET A 84 -8.09 19.78 -0.51
C MET A 84 -8.29 18.58 -1.41
N THR A 85 -7.39 17.61 -1.37
CA THR A 85 -7.52 16.34 -2.12
C THR A 85 -8.47 15.35 -1.44
N GLY A 86 -8.89 15.64 -0.23
CA GLY A 86 -9.98 14.94 0.46
C GLY A 86 -9.55 13.84 1.42
N PHE A 87 -8.25 13.59 1.64
CA PHE A 87 -7.78 12.54 2.56
C PHE A 87 -7.19 13.08 3.87
N SER A 88 -7.26 14.40 4.07
CA SER A 88 -6.74 15.06 5.26
C SER A 88 -5.25 14.70 5.49
N PHE A 89 -4.80 14.68 6.74
CA PHE A 89 -3.43 14.33 7.10
C PHE A 89 -2.99 12.92 6.66
N LEU A 90 -3.93 12.00 6.36
CA LEU A 90 -3.60 10.64 5.90
C LEU A 90 -2.79 10.63 4.60
N THR A 91 -2.98 11.63 3.73
CA THR A 91 -2.28 11.71 2.45
C THR A 91 -0.77 11.61 2.60
N ARG A 92 -0.18 12.28 3.61
CA ARG A 92 1.26 12.25 3.87
C ARG A 92 1.81 10.87 4.25
N TYR A 93 0.98 9.99 4.81
CA TYR A 93 1.39 8.64 5.23
C TYR A 93 1.12 7.60 4.17
N LEU A 94 0.05 7.75 3.37
CA LEU A 94 -0.39 6.76 2.37
C LEU A 94 0.63 6.52 1.24
N TYR A 95 1.46 7.52 0.95
CA TYR A 95 2.41 7.46 -0.17
C TYR A 95 3.88 7.43 0.27
N ARG A 96 4.14 7.15 1.55
CA ARG A 96 5.50 7.02 2.08
C ARG A 96 5.99 5.58 1.98
N ASP A 97 7.22 5.40 1.52
CA ASP A 97 7.84 4.08 1.38
C ASP A 97 8.27 3.45 2.72
N ASP A 98 8.41 4.26 3.78
CA ASP A 98 8.79 3.82 5.12
C ASP A 98 7.60 3.53 6.04
N VAL A 99 6.36 3.73 5.58
CA VAL A 99 5.13 3.39 6.31
C VAL A 99 4.61 2.05 5.85
N GLU A 100 4.33 1.15 6.79
CA GLU A 100 3.77 -0.18 6.52
C GLU A 100 2.28 -0.29 6.89
N GLU A 101 1.86 0.39 7.97
CA GLU A 101 0.48 0.31 8.42
C GLU A 101 0.01 1.61 9.09
N ILE A 102 -1.24 1.96 8.85
CA ILE A 102 -1.94 3.06 9.53
C ILE A 102 -3.16 2.45 10.22
N ASN A 103 -3.18 2.51 11.54
CA ASN A 103 -4.28 2.02 12.36
C ASN A 103 -5.04 3.20 12.98
N ILE A 104 -6.28 3.39 12.57
CA ILE A 104 -7.22 4.37 13.13
C ILE A 104 -8.13 3.59 14.08
N ASN A 105 -7.88 3.66 15.39
CA ASN A 105 -8.69 2.98 16.40
C ASN A 105 -9.96 3.79 16.75
N GLN A 106 -9.87 5.09 16.58
CA GLN A 106 -10.94 6.08 16.66
C GLN A 106 -10.44 7.41 16.09
N TRP A 107 -11.30 8.37 15.90
CA TRP A 107 -10.97 9.64 15.26
C TRP A 107 -9.82 10.44 15.92
N ARG A 108 -9.52 10.21 17.22
CA ARG A 108 -8.40 10.83 17.96
C ARG A 108 -7.18 9.92 18.13
N ASP A 109 -7.30 8.64 17.83
CA ASP A 109 -6.23 7.66 18.05
C ASP A 109 -5.84 7.02 16.73
N VAL A 110 -4.77 7.55 16.15
CA VAL A 110 -4.17 7.07 14.91
C VAL A 110 -2.74 6.65 15.19
N LYS A 111 -2.39 5.41 14.82
CA LYS A 111 -1.06 4.83 14.97
C LYS A 111 -0.46 4.58 13.60
N ILE A 112 0.82 4.92 13.46
CA ILE A 112 1.59 4.68 12.24
C ILE A 112 2.66 3.64 12.57
N THR A 113 2.66 2.54 11.83
CA THR A 113 3.71 1.52 11.90
C THR A 113 4.69 1.76 10.77
N TYR A 114 5.94 1.97 11.15
CA TYR A 114 7.03 2.17 10.19
C TYR A 114 7.71 0.86 9.84
N SER A 115 8.40 0.87 8.74
CA SER A 115 9.19 -0.26 8.22
C SER A 115 10.30 -0.76 9.15
N THR A 116 10.65 0.00 10.17
CA THR A 116 11.54 -0.41 11.27
C THR A 116 10.85 -1.31 12.29
N GLY A 117 9.52 -1.47 12.21
CA GLY A 117 8.68 -2.10 13.24
C GLY A 117 8.25 -1.16 14.36
N GLU A 118 8.67 0.11 14.33
CA GLU A 118 8.30 1.10 15.33
C GLU A 118 6.86 1.56 15.11
N ILE A 119 6.07 1.67 16.20
CA ILE A 119 4.69 2.14 16.18
C ILE A 119 4.62 3.49 16.89
N ILE A 120 4.32 4.54 16.15
CA ILE A 120 4.26 5.92 16.66
C ILE A 120 2.84 6.46 16.53
N PRO A 121 2.28 7.11 17.57
CA PRO A 121 1.05 7.89 17.42
C PRO A 121 1.24 9.00 16.39
N ALA A 122 0.28 9.16 15.48
CA ALA A 122 0.30 10.30 14.57
C ALA A 122 0.19 11.61 15.37
N LYS A 123 0.89 12.65 14.93
CA LYS A 123 0.82 13.96 15.55
C LYS A 123 -0.56 14.60 15.34
N GLU A 124 -1.18 14.31 14.22
CA GLU A 124 -2.48 14.81 13.80
C GLU A 124 -3.58 13.77 14.07
N HIS A 125 -4.80 14.27 14.18
CA HIS A 125 -6.00 13.45 14.26
C HIS A 125 -7.16 14.12 13.52
N PHE A 126 -8.26 13.42 13.33
CA PHE A 126 -9.46 14.02 12.73
C PHE A 126 -10.11 15.02 13.69
N ASN A 127 -10.86 16.00 13.14
CA ASN A 127 -11.50 17.04 13.92
C ASN A 127 -12.72 16.53 14.72
N SER A 128 -13.36 15.44 14.25
CA SER A 128 -14.51 14.81 14.88
C SER A 128 -14.72 13.39 14.35
N ALA A 129 -15.57 12.60 15.02
CA ALA A 129 -16.02 11.31 14.54
C ALA A 129 -16.65 11.39 13.13
N GLY A 130 -17.50 12.39 12.90
CA GLY A 130 -18.11 12.64 11.58
C GLY A 130 -17.07 12.96 10.50
N HIS A 131 -16.10 13.84 10.83
CA HIS A 131 -15.02 14.17 9.89
C HIS A 131 -14.19 12.92 9.51
N ALA A 132 -13.87 12.05 10.46
CA ALA A 132 -13.18 10.79 10.17
C ALA A 132 -13.97 9.90 9.20
N VAL A 133 -15.28 9.74 9.45
CA VAL A 133 -16.19 8.98 8.57
C VAL A 133 -16.22 9.57 7.17
N ASP A 134 -16.31 10.89 7.04
CA ASP A 134 -16.39 11.56 5.73
C ASP A 134 -15.07 11.45 4.95
N VAL A 135 -13.92 11.58 5.60
CA VAL A 135 -12.59 11.41 4.96
C VAL A 135 -12.43 9.97 4.44
N ILE A 136 -12.72 8.98 5.28
CA ILE A 136 -12.60 7.56 4.89
C ILE A 136 -13.62 7.18 3.82
N ARG A 137 -14.84 7.72 3.88
CA ARG A 137 -15.84 7.51 2.81
C ARG A 137 -15.35 8.05 1.47
N ARG A 138 -14.77 9.24 1.43
CA ARG A 138 -14.17 9.80 0.20
C ARG A 138 -13.02 8.96 -0.31
N LEU A 139 -12.14 8.49 0.59
CA LEU A 139 -11.02 7.62 0.25
C LEU A 139 -11.49 6.32 -0.41
N LEU A 140 -12.49 5.65 0.16
CA LEU A 140 -13.08 4.43 -0.38
C LEU A 140 -13.80 4.68 -1.71
N HIS A 141 -14.57 5.75 -1.80
CA HIS A 141 -15.32 6.09 -3.02
C HIS A 141 -14.41 6.36 -4.23
N LYS A 142 -13.25 6.99 -4.02
CA LYS A 142 -12.23 7.19 -5.08
C LYS A 142 -11.74 5.85 -5.65
N SER A 143 -11.76 4.79 -4.84
CA SER A 143 -11.38 3.42 -5.25
C SER A 143 -12.58 2.55 -5.66
N GLY A 144 -13.76 3.16 -5.86
CA GLY A 144 -14.97 2.47 -6.28
C GLY A 144 -15.67 1.65 -5.19
N MET A 145 -15.27 1.82 -3.91
CA MET A 145 -15.88 1.12 -2.79
C MET A 145 -16.97 1.96 -2.11
N ILE A 146 -18.02 1.29 -1.65
CA ILE A 146 -19.15 1.93 -0.95
C ILE A 146 -19.00 1.67 0.55
N PHE A 147 -19.12 2.73 1.35
CA PHE A 147 -19.15 2.67 2.80
C PHE A 147 -20.26 3.59 3.31
N ASP A 148 -21.32 2.98 3.82
CA ASP A 148 -22.51 3.66 4.31
C ASP A 148 -23.16 2.90 5.48
N ASN A 149 -24.38 3.27 5.87
CA ASN A 149 -25.09 2.64 6.97
C ASN A 149 -25.58 1.22 6.64
N ALA A 150 -25.66 0.84 5.37
CA ALA A 150 -26.02 -0.51 4.94
C ALA A 150 -24.79 -1.42 4.86
N GLN A 151 -23.64 -0.84 4.47
CA GLN A 151 -22.36 -1.53 4.36
C GLN A 151 -21.35 -0.91 5.35
N THR A 152 -21.45 -1.33 6.60
CA THR A 152 -20.64 -0.78 7.71
C THR A 152 -19.30 -1.44 7.87
N ILE A 153 -19.02 -2.57 7.20
CA ILE A 153 -17.73 -3.23 7.14
C ILE A 153 -17.32 -3.29 5.68
N VAL A 154 -16.14 -2.72 5.38
CA VAL A 154 -15.56 -2.73 4.04
C VAL A 154 -14.15 -3.28 4.11
N VAL A 155 -13.86 -4.28 3.28
CA VAL A 155 -12.51 -4.81 3.06
C VAL A 155 -12.21 -4.69 1.59
N GLY A 156 -11.14 -3.99 1.24
CA GLY A 156 -10.81 -3.76 -0.16
C GLY A 156 -9.43 -3.17 -0.35
N HIS A 157 -9.21 -2.57 -1.52
CA HIS A 157 -7.93 -2.05 -1.95
C HIS A 157 -8.09 -0.64 -2.52
N LEU A 158 -7.29 0.30 -2.05
CA LEU A 158 -7.27 1.64 -2.61
C LEU A 158 -6.54 1.67 -3.97
N ASN A 159 -5.52 0.83 -4.08
CA ASN A 159 -4.76 0.54 -5.30
C ASN A 159 -4.04 -0.81 -5.15
N ASN A 160 -3.17 -1.15 -6.10
CA ASN A 160 -2.43 -2.42 -6.09
C ASN A 160 -1.49 -2.61 -4.89
N LYS A 161 -1.19 -1.56 -4.12
CA LYS A 161 -0.26 -1.59 -2.98
C LYS A 161 -0.93 -1.34 -1.63
N ILE A 162 -2.16 -0.83 -1.59
CA ILE A 162 -2.79 -0.39 -0.35
C ILE A 162 -4.08 -1.17 -0.12
N ARG A 163 -4.06 -2.01 0.92
CA ARG A 163 -5.24 -2.70 1.44
C ARG A 163 -5.87 -1.88 2.56
N ILE A 164 -7.20 -1.82 2.59
CA ILE A 164 -7.95 -1.12 3.63
C ILE A 164 -9.06 -2.02 4.20
N THR A 165 -9.20 -1.98 5.52
CA THR A 165 -10.32 -2.58 6.24
C THR A 165 -10.95 -1.50 7.09
N VAL A 166 -12.24 -1.28 6.93
CA VAL A 166 -13.02 -0.24 7.63
C VAL A 166 -14.16 -0.90 8.39
N MET A 167 -14.37 -0.47 9.63
CA MET A 167 -15.49 -0.85 10.48
C MET A 167 -16.17 0.43 10.99
N GLY A 168 -17.46 0.59 10.73
CA GLY A 168 -18.23 1.80 11.04
C GLY A 168 -19.36 1.59 12.05
N ASP A 169 -20.38 2.42 11.90
CA ASP A 169 -21.55 2.45 12.81
C ASP A 169 -22.24 1.08 12.93
N GLY A 170 -22.68 0.74 14.12
CA GLY A 170 -23.29 -0.56 14.45
C GLY A 170 -22.28 -1.64 14.82
N VAL A 171 -21.00 -1.50 14.49
CA VAL A 171 -19.88 -2.39 14.88
C VAL A 171 -18.94 -1.68 15.85
N ILE A 172 -18.79 -0.38 15.70
CA ILE A 172 -17.99 0.50 16.56
C ILE A 172 -18.92 1.51 17.25
N ASP A 173 -18.55 1.92 18.48
CA ASP A 173 -19.25 2.96 19.21
C ASP A 173 -19.33 4.25 18.36
N LYS A 174 -20.51 4.80 18.24
CA LYS A 174 -20.80 5.97 17.41
C LYS A 174 -19.91 7.18 17.73
N GLU A 175 -19.56 7.36 19.00
CA GLU A 175 -18.69 8.45 19.45
C GLU A 175 -17.24 8.31 18.97
N LYS A 176 -16.80 7.08 18.68
CA LYS A 176 -15.47 6.77 18.11
C LYS A 176 -15.42 7.00 16.60
N GLY A 177 -16.59 6.98 15.94
CA GLY A 177 -16.75 7.20 14.52
C GLY A 177 -16.52 5.94 13.68
N LEU A 178 -15.28 5.46 13.61
CA LEU A 178 -14.89 4.26 12.86
C LEU A 178 -13.56 3.71 13.38
N ALA A 179 -13.28 2.45 13.03
CA ALA A 179 -11.94 1.87 13.11
C ALA A 179 -11.47 1.47 11.72
N VAL A 180 -10.19 1.73 11.41
CA VAL A 180 -9.61 1.45 10.10
C VAL A 180 -8.21 0.85 10.27
N SER A 181 -7.91 -0.18 9.49
CA SER A 181 -6.55 -0.63 9.25
C SER A 181 -6.23 -0.43 7.76
N ILE A 182 -5.19 0.34 7.48
CA ILE A 182 -4.64 0.55 6.13
C ILE A 182 -3.26 -0.06 6.11
N ARG A 183 -3.08 -1.11 5.31
CA ARG A 183 -1.79 -1.76 5.12
C ARG A 183 -1.20 -1.33 3.78
N ILE A 184 0.00 -0.76 3.84
CA ILE A 184 0.77 -0.31 2.68
C ILE A 184 1.81 -1.39 2.38
N VAL A 185 1.67 -2.03 1.23
CA VAL A 185 2.57 -3.09 0.80
C VAL A 185 3.69 -2.46 -0.01
N ASN A 186 4.86 -2.32 0.62
CA ASN A 186 6.09 -1.89 -0.03
C ASN A 186 7.01 -3.12 -0.16
N PRO A 187 7.04 -3.81 -1.32
CA PRO A 187 7.87 -4.98 -1.52
C PRO A 187 9.34 -4.62 -1.32
N ARG A 188 9.96 -5.18 -0.28
CA ARG A 188 11.40 -5.00 -0.03
C ARG A 188 12.16 -6.06 -0.81
N LYS A 189 13.10 -5.62 -1.65
CA LYS A 189 14.09 -6.49 -2.27
C LYS A 189 15.30 -6.58 -1.32
N LEU A 190 15.30 -7.57 -0.44
CA LEU A 190 16.47 -7.84 0.40
C LEU A 190 17.53 -8.57 -0.41
N THR A 191 18.80 -8.22 -0.20
CA THR A 191 19.93 -8.94 -0.77
C THR A 191 20.31 -10.14 0.09
N LYS A 192 21.06 -11.07 -0.49
CA LYS A 192 21.60 -12.23 0.23
C LYS A 192 22.40 -11.82 1.47
N GLU A 193 23.23 -10.77 1.32
CA GLU A 193 24.08 -10.23 2.40
C GLU A 193 23.22 -9.69 3.56
N GLN A 194 22.07 -9.09 3.25
CA GLN A 194 21.12 -8.59 4.27
C GLN A 194 20.47 -9.75 5.04
N PHE A 195 20.05 -10.82 4.37
CA PHE A 195 19.53 -12.02 5.06
C PHE A 195 20.57 -12.65 6.00
N VAL A 196 21.83 -12.73 5.54
CA VAL A 196 22.93 -13.24 6.36
C VAL A 196 23.22 -12.28 7.52
N GLY A 197 23.25 -10.98 7.27
CA GLY A 197 23.51 -9.95 8.27
C GLY A 197 22.45 -9.89 9.38
N PHE A 198 21.19 -10.17 9.04
CA PHE A 198 20.09 -10.30 10.01
C PHE A 198 20.11 -11.63 10.78
N GLY A 199 20.98 -12.58 10.40
CA GLY A 199 21.02 -13.92 11.00
C GLY A 199 19.83 -14.80 10.63
N THR A 200 19.11 -14.47 9.55
CA THR A 200 17.95 -15.25 9.08
C THR A 200 18.37 -16.61 8.53
N ALA A 201 19.44 -16.65 7.72
CA ALA A 201 20.00 -17.85 7.14
C ALA A 201 21.49 -17.65 6.82
N THR A 202 22.25 -18.76 6.68
CA THR A 202 23.62 -18.69 6.17
C THR A 202 23.61 -18.50 4.64
N GLY A 203 24.70 -17.98 4.08
CA GLY A 203 24.84 -17.86 2.63
C GLY A 203 24.66 -19.19 1.88
N GLU A 204 25.20 -20.28 2.44
CA GLU A 204 25.09 -21.64 1.90
C GLU A 204 23.63 -22.15 1.89
N MET A 205 22.84 -21.86 2.96
CA MET A 205 21.41 -22.20 3.01
C MET A 205 20.64 -21.48 1.91
N LEU A 206 20.89 -20.18 1.71
CA LEU A 206 20.25 -19.39 0.68
C LEU A 206 20.61 -19.90 -0.72
N ASP A 207 21.87 -20.23 -0.98
CA ASP A 207 22.31 -20.82 -2.25
C ASP A 207 21.62 -22.15 -2.53
N LEU A 208 21.50 -22.99 -1.51
CA LEU A 208 20.79 -24.27 -1.63
C LEU A 208 19.32 -24.08 -1.98
N LEU A 209 18.62 -23.16 -1.30
CA LEU A 209 17.20 -22.86 -1.57
C LEU A 209 17.00 -22.34 -2.99
N SER A 210 17.80 -21.35 -3.39
CA SER A 210 17.77 -20.81 -4.75
C SER A 210 18.05 -21.90 -5.80
N MET A 211 19.10 -22.70 -5.61
CA MET A 211 19.46 -23.79 -6.50
C MET A 211 18.31 -24.82 -6.61
N CYS A 212 17.75 -25.26 -5.50
CA CYS A 212 16.64 -26.21 -5.52
C CYS A 212 15.45 -25.67 -6.31
N PHE A 213 15.02 -24.44 -6.06
CA PHE A 213 13.86 -23.86 -6.75
C PHE A 213 14.12 -23.66 -8.25
N THR A 214 15.27 -23.12 -8.62
CA THR A 214 15.64 -22.89 -10.03
C THR A 214 15.77 -24.20 -10.84
N HIS A 215 16.02 -25.33 -10.16
CA HIS A 215 16.09 -26.69 -10.76
C HIS A 215 14.77 -27.46 -10.63
N GLY A 216 13.68 -26.84 -10.29
CA GLY A 216 12.35 -27.45 -10.40
C GLY A 216 11.80 -28.04 -9.10
N VAL A 217 12.45 -27.83 -7.96
CA VAL A 217 11.94 -28.29 -6.67
C VAL A 217 10.85 -27.35 -6.19
N SER A 218 9.63 -27.84 -6.02
CA SER A 218 8.53 -27.06 -5.41
C SER A 218 8.77 -26.85 -3.92
N MET A 219 8.41 -25.68 -3.39
CA MET A 219 8.71 -25.28 -2.03
C MET A 219 7.50 -24.68 -1.32
N CYS A 220 7.39 -24.96 -0.01
CA CYS A 220 6.45 -24.32 0.88
C CYS A 220 7.21 -23.68 2.05
N ILE A 221 7.15 -22.35 2.17
CA ILE A 221 7.78 -21.59 3.26
C ILE A 221 6.76 -21.42 4.37
N THR A 222 7.08 -21.91 5.56
CA THR A 222 6.16 -21.88 6.71
C THR A 222 6.67 -21.04 7.87
N GLY A 223 5.77 -20.57 8.72
CA GLY A 223 6.09 -19.81 9.92
C GLY A 223 4.94 -18.91 10.37
N ALA A 224 5.14 -18.22 11.51
CA ALA A 224 4.18 -17.29 12.08
C ALA A 224 3.90 -16.07 11.16
N THR A 225 2.87 -15.30 11.50
CA THR A 225 2.61 -14.01 10.84
C THR A 225 3.81 -13.08 11.06
N SER A 226 4.14 -12.29 10.03
CA SER A 226 5.27 -11.33 10.03
C SER A 226 6.66 -11.94 10.26
N SER A 227 6.83 -13.25 10.05
CA SER A 227 8.13 -13.93 10.19
C SER A 227 9.06 -13.80 8.98
N GLY A 228 8.68 -13.04 7.95
CA GLY A 228 9.49 -12.83 6.75
C GLY A 228 9.31 -13.87 5.64
N LYS A 229 8.28 -14.75 5.69
CA LYS A 229 8.00 -15.78 4.66
C LYS A 229 7.95 -15.21 3.24
N THR A 230 7.09 -14.19 3.04
CA THR A 230 6.91 -13.55 1.73
C THR A 230 8.19 -12.84 1.27
N THR A 231 8.97 -12.28 2.20
CA THR A 231 10.25 -11.63 1.91
C THR A 231 11.29 -12.64 1.40
N LEU A 232 11.41 -13.81 2.07
CA LEU A 232 12.31 -14.88 1.63
C LEU A 232 11.85 -15.46 0.29
N MET A 233 10.56 -15.68 0.10
CA MET A 233 9.97 -16.12 -1.16
C MET A 233 10.27 -15.15 -2.30
N SER A 234 10.11 -13.84 -2.06
CA SER A 234 10.41 -12.80 -3.05
C SER A 234 11.88 -12.82 -3.46
N TRP A 235 12.79 -13.05 -2.50
CA TRP A 235 14.21 -13.19 -2.79
C TRP A 235 14.49 -14.43 -3.66
N ILE A 236 13.97 -15.61 -3.30
CA ILE A 236 14.13 -16.85 -4.10
C ILE A 236 13.63 -16.64 -5.54
N LEU A 237 12.48 -15.99 -5.71
CA LEU A 237 11.91 -15.66 -7.03
C LEU A 237 12.79 -14.70 -7.83
N GLY A 238 13.47 -13.77 -7.15
CA GLY A 238 14.43 -12.85 -7.76
C GLY A 238 15.69 -13.53 -8.31
N GLU A 239 16.04 -14.72 -7.79
CA GLU A 239 17.19 -15.52 -8.26
C GLU A 239 16.85 -16.40 -9.49
N VAL A 240 15.58 -16.47 -9.91
CA VAL A 240 15.15 -17.23 -11.08
C VAL A 240 15.71 -16.59 -12.36
N PRO A 241 16.31 -17.37 -13.28
CA PRO A 241 16.83 -16.83 -14.54
C PRO A 241 15.77 -16.07 -15.34
N TYR A 242 16.13 -14.94 -15.93
CA TYR A 242 15.23 -14.04 -16.69
C TYR A 242 14.53 -14.72 -17.88
N SER A 243 15.10 -15.81 -18.40
CA SER A 243 14.50 -16.61 -19.46
C SER A 243 13.30 -17.45 -19.01
N LYS A 244 13.12 -17.63 -17.69
CA LYS A 244 12.02 -18.38 -17.10
C LYS A 244 10.80 -17.51 -16.90
N ARG A 245 9.62 -18.04 -17.22
CA ARG A 245 8.36 -17.36 -17.02
C ARG A 245 7.85 -17.58 -15.59
N ILE A 246 7.80 -16.51 -14.81
CA ILE A 246 7.25 -16.51 -13.46
C ILE A 246 5.83 -15.94 -13.50
N VAL A 247 4.89 -16.64 -12.86
CA VAL A 247 3.54 -16.11 -12.63
C VAL A 247 3.29 -16.06 -11.13
N THR A 248 3.04 -14.86 -10.58
CA THR A 248 2.64 -14.68 -9.18
C THR A 248 1.13 -14.60 -9.08
N ILE A 249 0.58 -15.20 -8.04
CA ILE A 249 -0.86 -15.20 -7.73
C ILE A 249 -1.03 -14.72 -6.30
N GLU A 250 -1.70 -13.58 -6.15
CA GLU A 250 -1.75 -12.81 -4.91
C GLU A 250 -3.19 -12.44 -4.55
N GLN A 251 -3.50 -12.42 -3.25
CA GLN A 251 -4.85 -12.13 -2.80
C GLN A 251 -5.04 -10.63 -2.56
N GLY A 252 -5.72 -9.97 -3.49
CA GLY A 252 -6.19 -8.61 -3.35
C GLY A 252 -5.13 -7.52 -3.54
N CYS A 253 -3.92 -7.67 -2.99
CA CYS A 253 -2.80 -6.73 -3.15
C CYS A 253 -1.59 -7.40 -3.77
N ARG A 254 -0.82 -6.61 -4.51
CA ARG A 254 0.45 -7.03 -5.08
C ARG A 254 1.55 -6.95 -4.00
N GLU A 255 1.95 -8.11 -3.47
CA GLU A 255 3.01 -8.24 -2.47
C GLU A 255 4.41 -8.40 -3.10
N PHE A 256 4.47 -8.83 -4.38
CA PHE A 256 5.72 -9.01 -5.12
C PHE A 256 5.96 -7.86 -6.09
N ASP A 257 7.21 -7.43 -6.19
CA ASP A 257 7.72 -6.56 -7.24
C ASP A 257 8.96 -7.21 -7.85
N LEU A 258 8.71 -8.16 -8.77
CA LEU A 258 9.76 -8.97 -9.39
C LEU A 258 10.21 -8.44 -10.75
N THR A 259 9.54 -7.42 -11.28
CA THR A 259 9.89 -6.85 -12.57
C THR A 259 11.28 -6.23 -12.51
N ALA A 260 12.18 -6.71 -13.36
CA ALA A 260 13.50 -6.14 -13.55
C ALA A 260 13.51 -5.27 -14.80
N VAL A 261 14.08 -4.08 -14.71
CA VAL A 261 14.20 -3.13 -15.83
C VAL A 261 15.66 -2.68 -15.98
N ASP A 262 16.05 -2.33 -17.21
CA ASP A 262 17.33 -1.69 -17.49
C ASP A 262 17.30 -0.18 -17.20
N GLU A 263 18.40 0.52 -17.49
CA GLU A 263 18.52 1.97 -17.29
C GLU A 263 17.58 2.77 -18.21
N GLU A 264 17.16 2.20 -19.33
CA GLU A 264 16.19 2.80 -20.26
C GLU A 264 14.73 2.46 -19.93
N GLY A 265 14.48 1.62 -18.90
CA GLY A 265 13.14 1.21 -18.48
C GLY A 265 12.57 0.01 -19.24
N ASN A 266 13.36 -0.69 -20.05
CA ASN A 266 12.91 -1.91 -20.73
C ASN A 266 12.89 -3.07 -19.76
N VAL A 267 11.84 -3.92 -19.85
CA VAL A 267 11.69 -5.10 -18.99
C VAL A 267 12.66 -6.20 -19.42
N LEU A 268 13.46 -6.69 -18.47
CA LEU A 268 14.51 -7.69 -18.71
C LEU A 268 14.04 -9.12 -18.48
N ASN A 269 13.07 -9.34 -17.59
CA ASN A 269 12.62 -10.66 -17.20
C ASN A 269 11.17 -10.94 -17.61
N ASN A 270 10.76 -12.22 -17.55
CA ASN A 270 9.42 -12.66 -17.96
C ASN A 270 8.54 -12.94 -16.74
N VAL A 271 7.88 -11.90 -16.21
CA VAL A 271 7.05 -12.01 -15.02
C VAL A 271 5.64 -11.50 -15.27
N VAL A 272 4.64 -12.26 -14.80
CA VAL A 272 3.24 -11.86 -14.79
C VAL A 272 2.76 -11.84 -13.34
N HIS A 273 2.22 -10.70 -12.88
CA HIS A 273 1.63 -10.58 -11.56
C HIS A 273 0.10 -10.62 -11.67
N LEU A 274 -0.52 -11.59 -11.04
CA LEU A 274 -1.97 -11.78 -10.99
C LEU A 274 -2.47 -11.50 -9.57
N VAL A 275 -3.60 -10.78 -9.48
CA VAL A 275 -4.24 -10.45 -8.21
C VAL A 275 -5.70 -10.85 -8.28
N THR A 276 -6.26 -11.41 -7.19
CA THR A 276 -7.68 -11.73 -7.12
C THR A 276 -8.52 -10.46 -7.25
N ARG A 277 -9.67 -10.61 -7.89
CA ARG A 277 -10.65 -9.54 -8.05
C ARG A 277 -11.94 -9.90 -7.34
N PHE A 278 -12.37 -9.04 -6.43
CA PHE A 278 -13.68 -9.13 -5.80
C PHE A 278 -14.56 -7.96 -6.29
N SER A 279 -15.82 -8.25 -6.56
CA SER A 279 -16.83 -7.32 -7.06
C SER A 279 -18.13 -7.55 -6.32
N ASP A 280 -18.98 -6.53 -6.24
CA ASP A 280 -20.34 -6.64 -5.72
C ASP A 280 -21.21 -7.60 -6.55
N ASP A 281 -20.90 -7.79 -7.83
CA ASP A 281 -21.45 -8.86 -8.66
C ASP A 281 -20.58 -10.12 -8.54
N PRO A 282 -21.05 -11.19 -7.85
CA PRO A 282 -20.28 -12.42 -7.65
C PRO A 282 -19.79 -13.09 -8.95
N ARG A 283 -20.48 -12.84 -10.10
CA ARG A 283 -20.09 -13.38 -11.41
C ARG A 283 -18.80 -12.76 -11.95
N GLN A 284 -18.40 -11.60 -11.43
CA GLN A 284 -17.19 -10.90 -11.80
C GLN A 284 -16.01 -11.21 -10.86
N ASN A 285 -16.23 -12.04 -9.84
CA ASN A 285 -15.20 -12.45 -8.92
C ASN A 285 -14.20 -13.37 -9.62
N ILE A 286 -12.93 -13.10 -9.38
CA ILE A 286 -11.80 -13.92 -9.80
C ILE A 286 -11.02 -14.27 -8.54
N ASP A 287 -11.17 -15.50 -8.08
CA ASP A 287 -10.50 -16.03 -6.89
C ASP A 287 -9.15 -16.67 -7.21
N MET A 288 -8.47 -17.17 -6.19
CA MET A 288 -7.16 -17.82 -6.31
C MET A 288 -7.23 -19.11 -7.15
N VAL A 289 -8.31 -19.91 -7.01
CA VAL A 289 -8.52 -21.15 -7.75
C VAL A 289 -8.59 -20.85 -9.24
N LYS A 290 -9.42 -19.87 -9.62
CA LYS A 290 -9.58 -19.46 -11.02
C LYS A 290 -8.30 -18.91 -11.62
N LEU A 291 -7.53 -18.14 -10.85
CA LEU A 291 -6.23 -17.64 -11.30
C LEU A 291 -5.22 -18.77 -11.52
N LEU A 292 -5.16 -19.78 -10.62
CA LEU A 292 -4.30 -20.96 -10.78
C LEU A 292 -4.66 -21.76 -12.02
N GLU A 293 -5.94 -22.11 -12.21
CA GLU A 293 -6.41 -22.81 -13.41
C GLU A 293 -6.03 -22.05 -14.70
N THR A 294 -6.22 -20.74 -14.71
CA THR A 294 -5.88 -19.89 -15.85
C THR A 294 -4.36 -19.85 -16.07
N THR A 295 -3.57 -19.80 -15.00
CA THR A 295 -2.11 -19.74 -15.06
C THR A 295 -1.55 -20.96 -15.82
N LEU A 296 -2.10 -22.16 -15.64
CA LEU A 296 -1.66 -23.35 -16.34
C LEU A 296 -1.83 -23.26 -17.88
N THR A 297 -2.69 -22.36 -18.37
CA THR A 297 -2.91 -22.17 -19.82
C THR A 297 -1.91 -21.22 -20.47
N ILE A 298 -1.11 -20.48 -19.70
CA ILE A 298 -0.19 -19.46 -20.20
C ILE A 298 1.29 -19.89 -20.16
N ASN A 299 1.53 -21.20 -20.00
CA ASN A 299 2.85 -21.82 -20.02
C ASN A 299 3.86 -21.24 -19.02
N PRO A 300 3.60 -21.26 -17.71
CA PRO A 300 4.54 -20.82 -16.69
C PRO A 300 5.67 -21.82 -16.48
N ASP A 301 6.91 -21.37 -16.26
CA ASP A 301 7.98 -22.20 -15.71
C ASP A 301 7.88 -22.30 -14.18
N CYS A 302 7.53 -21.17 -13.54
CA CYS A 302 7.42 -21.04 -12.10
C CYS A 302 6.08 -20.41 -11.73
N ILE A 303 5.40 -20.98 -10.74
CA ILE A 303 4.14 -20.45 -10.18
C ILE A 303 4.39 -20.10 -8.71
N ALA A 304 4.14 -18.85 -8.36
CA ALA A 304 4.29 -18.33 -7.01
C ALA A 304 2.90 -17.98 -6.43
N VAL A 305 2.41 -18.81 -5.52
CA VAL A 305 1.18 -18.54 -4.77
C VAL A 305 1.56 -17.84 -3.46
N ALA A 306 1.22 -16.57 -3.32
CA ALA A 306 1.70 -15.74 -2.20
C ALA A 306 1.41 -16.38 -0.84
N GLU A 307 0.20 -16.91 -0.66
CA GLU A 307 -0.19 -17.63 0.55
C GLU A 307 -1.29 -18.64 0.25
N MET A 308 -1.16 -19.86 0.76
CA MET A 308 -2.21 -20.86 0.72
C MET A 308 -3.08 -20.78 1.99
N LYS A 309 -4.39 -20.56 1.80
CA LYS A 309 -5.39 -20.41 2.87
C LYS A 309 -6.63 -21.27 2.71
N GLY A 310 -6.87 -21.80 1.50
CA GLY A 310 -8.12 -22.49 1.12
C GLY A 310 -7.95 -23.47 -0.02
N GLY A 311 -8.99 -23.57 -0.85
CA GLY A 311 -9.11 -24.52 -1.94
C GLY A 311 -8.03 -24.42 -3.02
N GLU A 312 -7.38 -23.25 -3.18
CA GLU A 312 -6.23 -23.09 -4.09
C GLU A 312 -5.07 -24.04 -3.79
N SER A 313 -5.01 -24.60 -2.57
CA SER A 313 -3.98 -25.54 -2.17
C SER A 313 -3.98 -26.80 -3.03
N MET A 314 -5.16 -27.32 -3.39
CA MET A 314 -5.29 -28.49 -4.27
C MET A 314 -4.75 -28.19 -5.66
N GLN A 315 -5.09 -27.05 -6.26
CA GLN A 315 -4.65 -26.64 -7.57
C GLN A 315 -3.13 -26.40 -7.61
N ALA A 316 -2.57 -25.82 -6.54
CA ALA A 316 -1.12 -25.61 -6.42
C ALA A 316 -0.36 -26.94 -6.35
N ILE A 317 -0.86 -27.94 -5.61
CA ILE A 317 -0.29 -29.28 -5.55
C ILE A 317 -0.41 -29.98 -6.92
N ASN A 318 -1.55 -29.87 -7.58
CA ASN A 318 -1.75 -30.40 -8.93
C ASN A 318 -0.77 -29.80 -9.94
N ALA A 319 -0.55 -28.49 -9.88
CA ALA A 319 0.44 -27.80 -10.71
C ALA A 319 1.86 -28.34 -10.47
N ALA A 320 2.25 -28.55 -9.21
CA ALA A 320 3.54 -29.15 -8.85
C ALA A 320 3.66 -30.58 -9.38
N ASN A 321 2.60 -31.38 -9.25
CA ASN A 321 2.59 -32.79 -9.75
C ASN A 321 2.61 -32.88 -11.27
N THR A 322 2.23 -31.83 -11.99
CA THR A 322 2.26 -31.77 -13.47
C THR A 322 3.54 -31.15 -14.02
N GLY A 323 4.55 -30.93 -13.18
CA GLY A 323 5.91 -30.57 -13.61
C GLY A 323 6.23 -29.07 -13.55
N HIS A 324 5.36 -28.23 -12.94
CA HIS A 324 5.63 -26.82 -12.70
C HIS A 324 6.40 -26.64 -11.39
N SER A 325 7.35 -25.71 -11.34
CA SER A 325 7.97 -25.30 -10.07
C SER A 325 7.01 -24.40 -9.32
N VAL A 326 6.48 -24.87 -8.19
CA VAL A 326 5.55 -24.11 -7.35
C VAL A 326 6.24 -23.66 -6.08
N ILE A 327 6.11 -22.38 -5.73
CA ILE A 327 6.53 -21.85 -4.44
C ILE A 327 5.36 -21.14 -3.76
N THR A 328 5.21 -21.35 -2.46
CA THR A 328 4.12 -20.75 -1.69
C THR A 328 4.51 -20.48 -0.24
N THR A 329 3.68 -19.72 0.46
CA THR A 329 3.75 -19.59 1.93
C THR A 329 2.52 -20.18 2.58
N ILE A 330 2.67 -20.64 3.83
CA ILE A 330 1.58 -21.13 4.65
C ILE A 330 1.82 -20.78 6.13
N HIS A 331 0.76 -20.57 6.89
CA HIS A 331 0.85 -20.41 8.33
C HIS A 331 0.82 -21.77 9.03
N ALA A 332 1.97 -22.22 9.56
CA ALA A 332 2.11 -23.38 10.41
C ALA A 332 3.30 -23.18 11.38
N ASN A 333 3.33 -23.95 12.46
CA ASN A 333 4.34 -23.81 13.52
C ASN A 333 5.61 -24.63 13.25
N SER A 334 5.54 -25.63 12.38
CA SER A 334 6.65 -26.50 11.99
C SER A 334 6.50 -27.01 10.55
N CYS A 335 7.55 -27.62 9.99
CA CYS A 335 7.48 -28.29 8.72
C CYS A 335 6.49 -29.46 8.74
N GLU A 336 6.41 -30.19 9.86
CA GLU A 336 5.45 -31.29 10.04
C GLU A 336 4.01 -30.79 10.05
N ASP A 337 3.72 -29.74 10.83
CA ASP A 337 2.38 -29.11 10.88
C ASP A 337 1.95 -28.59 9.49
N THR A 338 2.91 -28.21 8.65
CA THR A 338 2.63 -27.75 7.28
C THR A 338 1.92 -28.82 6.46
N TYR A 339 2.34 -30.08 6.54
CA TYR A 339 1.68 -31.18 5.82
C TYR A 339 0.24 -31.36 6.28
N TYR A 340 0.01 -31.42 7.60
CA TYR A 340 -1.35 -31.51 8.15
C TYR A 340 -2.21 -30.31 7.74
N ARG A 341 -1.62 -29.12 7.73
CA ARG A 341 -2.32 -27.91 7.29
C ARG A 341 -2.68 -27.97 5.81
N MET A 342 -1.78 -28.42 4.94
CA MET A 342 -2.03 -28.57 3.51
C MET A 342 -3.16 -29.58 3.26
N VAL A 343 -3.13 -30.75 3.91
CA VAL A 343 -4.21 -31.75 3.83
C VAL A 343 -5.54 -31.14 4.26
N THR A 344 -5.56 -30.42 5.38
CA THR A 344 -6.77 -29.74 5.86
C THR A 344 -7.34 -28.76 4.85
N LEU A 345 -6.48 -27.96 4.18
CA LEU A 345 -6.89 -27.00 3.18
C LEU A 345 -7.44 -27.70 1.92
N CYS A 346 -6.80 -28.78 1.48
CA CYS A 346 -7.29 -29.59 0.35
C CYS A 346 -8.65 -30.22 0.64
N LYS A 347 -8.88 -30.72 1.86
CA LYS A 347 -10.17 -31.28 2.28
C LYS A 347 -11.31 -30.27 2.34
N GLN A 348 -11.01 -28.98 2.49
CA GLN A 348 -12.03 -27.93 2.40
C GLN A 348 -12.66 -27.86 1.00
N GLU A 349 -11.86 -28.13 -0.05
CA GLU A 349 -12.34 -28.16 -1.43
C GLU A 349 -12.96 -29.52 -1.77
N GLN A 350 -12.41 -30.61 -1.27
CA GLN A 350 -12.87 -31.98 -1.51
C GLN A 350 -13.09 -32.72 -0.19
N PRO A 351 -14.27 -32.58 0.44
CA PRO A 351 -14.56 -33.18 1.76
C PRO A 351 -14.47 -34.71 1.83
N GLY A 352 -14.44 -35.41 0.70
CA GLY A 352 -14.32 -36.87 0.62
C GLY A 352 -12.90 -37.41 0.37
N MET A 353 -11.89 -36.53 0.41
CA MET A 353 -10.50 -36.91 0.22
C MET A 353 -9.95 -37.67 1.44
N ASP A 354 -9.35 -38.85 1.20
CA ASP A 354 -8.61 -39.58 2.22
C ASP A 354 -7.28 -38.89 2.57
N ASP A 355 -6.72 -39.19 3.75
CA ASP A 355 -5.47 -38.59 4.23
C ASP A 355 -4.25 -39.00 3.41
#